data_10e477925bf33bd1af453aff5bad2e3f
#
_entry.id   10e477925bf33bd1af453aff5bad2e3f
#
_cell.length_a   1.000
_cell.length_b   1.000
_cell.length_c   1.000
_cell.angle_alpha   90.00
_cell.angle_beta   90.00
_cell.angle_gamma   90.00
#
_symmetry.space_group_name_H-M   'P 1'
#
loop_
_entity.id
_entity.type
_entity.pdbx_description
1 polymer ?
#
loop_
_entity_poly.entity_id
_entity_poly.type
_entity_poly.pdbx_seq_one_letter_code
_entity_poly.pdbx_strand_id
1 'polypeptide(L)'
;MRVLVITTMRNEAPFVLEWLAYHQHIGVTDFLVYSNDCEDGTDLLLDRLEVLGHVRHVRNHAGGKKSVQWRALSKAKNHPATRDADWIYVTDVDEFLCIHVGQGHIADLMAACPDATGFALPWRMFGSAGI
;
A
#
# COMPACT_ATOMS: atom_id res chain seq x y z
N MET A 1 -16.50 -5.27 -3.50
CA MET A 1 -15.67 -4.86 -2.34
C MET A 1 -14.43 -4.13 -2.86
N ARG A 2 -14.22 -2.90 -2.42
CA ARG A 2 -13.06 -2.07 -2.78
C ARG A 2 -12.07 -2.05 -1.63
N VAL A 3 -10.88 -2.55 -1.89
CA VAL A 3 -9.78 -2.59 -0.92
C VAL A 3 -8.69 -1.64 -1.39
N LEU A 4 -8.48 -0.57 -0.65
CA LEU A 4 -7.49 0.45 -0.93
C LEU A 4 -6.22 0.23 -0.11
N VAL A 5 -5.09 0.14 -0.76
CA VAL A 5 -3.77 0.27 -0.11
C VAL A 5 -3.30 1.72 -0.18
N ILE A 6 -2.83 2.23 0.95
CA ILE A 6 -2.17 3.54 1.05
C ILE A 6 -0.72 3.31 1.50
N THR A 7 0.23 3.85 0.75
CA THR A 7 1.66 3.72 1.06
C THR A 7 2.44 4.99 0.75
N THR A 8 3.58 5.14 1.40
CA THR A 8 4.57 6.18 1.12
C THR A 8 5.87 5.53 0.66
N MET A 9 6.52 6.10 -0.34
CA MET A 9 7.75 5.55 -0.91
C MET A 9 8.83 6.61 -1.09
N ARG A 10 10.07 6.21 -0.87
CA ARG A 10 11.25 6.95 -1.27
C ARG A 10 12.33 5.99 -1.74
N ASN A 11 12.75 6.11 -3.01
CA ASN A 11 13.82 5.29 -3.60
C ASN A 11 13.58 3.77 -3.50
N GLU A 12 12.38 3.34 -3.91
CA GLU A 12 11.92 1.95 -3.84
C GLU A 12 11.68 1.32 -5.23
N ALA A 13 12.19 1.95 -6.30
CA ALA A 13 11.92 1.52 -7.68
C ALA A 13 12.09 0.01 -7.94
N PRO A 14 13.14 -0.67 -7.41
CA PRO A 14 13.34 -2.10 -7.66
C PRO A 14 12.24 -3.00 -7.10
N PHE A 15 11.49 -2.54 -6.10
CA PHE A 15 10.55 -3.38 -5.34
C PHE A 15 9.09 -3.12 -5.69
N VAL A 16 8.78 -1.99 -6.33
CA VAL A 16 7.40 -1.54 -6.58
C VAL A 16 6.58 -2.54 -7.37
N LEU A 17 7.13 -3.10 -8.45
CA LEU A 17 6.38 -3.96 -9.36
C LEU A 17 6.01 -5.29 -8.71
N GLU A 18 6.92 -5.92 -7.99
CA GLU A 18 6.65 -7.17 -7.26
C GLU A 18 5.60 -6.95 -6.17
N TRP A 19 5.79 -5.91 -5.37
CA TRP A 19 4.86 -5.55 -4.30
C TRP A 19 3.45 -5.26 -4.83
N LEU A 20 3.36 -4.49 -5.92
CA LEU A 20 2.09 -4.16 -6.58
C LEU A 20 1.39 -5.40 -7.12
N ALA A 21 2.12 -6.23 -7.87
CA ALA A 21 1.58 -7.46 -8.46
C ALA A 21 1.08 -8.44 -7.39
N TYR A 22 1.83 -8.59 -6.31
CA TYR A 22 1.43 -9.43 -5.18
C TYR A 22 0.12 -8.96 -4.55
N HIS A 23 0.02 -7.68 -4.21
CA HIS A 23 -1.17 -7.15 -3.56
C HIS A 23 -2.40 -7.15 -4.48
N GLN A 24 -2.22 -6.93 -5.78
CA GLN A 24 -3.29 -7.13 -6.76
C GLN A 24 -3.75 -8.59 -6.80
N HIS A 25 -2.81 -9.53 -6.78
CA HIS A 25 -3.11 -10.96 -6.80
C HIS A 25 -3.95 -11.39 -5.58
N ILE A 26 -3.65 -10.93 -4.39
CA ILE A 26 -4.41 -11.27 -3.18
C ILE A 26 -5.74 -10.51 -3.04
N GLY A 27 -6.06 -9.58 -3.95
CA GLY A 27 -7.36 -8.95 -4.03
C GLY A 27 -7.42 -7.46 -3.63
N VAL A 28 -6.28 -6.76 -3.57
CA VAL A 28 -6.28 -5.29 -3.48
C VAL A 28 -6.75 -4.70 -4.81
N THR A 29 -7.71 -3.79 -4.76
CA THR A 29 -8.34 -3.21 -5.95
C THR A 29 -7.80 -1.83 -6.31
N ASP A 30 -7.37 -1.06 -5.33
CA ASP A 30 -6.95 0.33 -5.50
C ASP A 30 -5.64 0.60 -4.72
N PHE A 31 -4.78 1.43 -5.30
CA PHE A 31 -3.52 1.84 -4.68
C PHE A 31 -3.40 3.36 -4.71
N LEU A 32 -3.14 3.96 -3.56
CA LEU A 32 -2.84 5.37 -3.41
C LEU A 32 -1.41 5.50 -2.88
N VAL A 33 -0.51 5.95 -3.73
CA VAL A 33 0.93 5.97 -3.46
C VAL A 33 1.44 7.40 -3.38
N TYR A 34 2.08 7.74 -2.28
CA TYR A 34 2.75 9.01 -2.08
C TYR A 34 4.26 8.84 -2.25
N SER A 35 4.86 9.48 -3.25
CA SER A 35 6.32 9.50 -3.41
C SER A 35 6.93 10.70 -2.67
N ASN A 36 8.06 10.47 -2.01
CA ASN A 36 8.72 11.48 -1.18
C ASN A 36 10.13 11.73 -1.71
N ASP A 37 10.31 12.82 -2.47
CA ASP A 37 11.61 13.32 -2.94
C ASP A 37 12.54 12.19 -3.47
N CYS A 38 12.04 11.42 -4.46
CA CYS A 38 12.76 10.29 -5.04
C CYS A 38 13.88 10.73 -5.97
N GLU A 39 14.99 9.99 -5.96
CA GLU A 39 16.19 10.25 -6.76
C GLU A 39 16.54 9.08 -7.68
N ASP A 40 15.91 7.92 -7.52
CA ASP A 40 16.19 6.67 -8.25
C ASP A 40 15.20 6.37 -9.40
N GLY A 41 14.28 7.30 -9.69
CA GLY A 41 13.24 7.11 -10.70
C GLY A 41 11.95 6.45 -10.18
N THR A 42 11.81 6.22 -8.88
CA THR A 42 10.56 5.68 -8.28
C THR A 42 9.35 6.51 -8.69
N ASP A 43 9.44 7.83 -8.62
CA ASP A 43 8.35 8.74 -8.96
C ASP A 43 7.97 8.67 -10.45
N LEU A 44 8.94 8.51 -11.35
CA LEU A 44 8.70 8.32 -12.78
C LEU A 44 8.02 6.97 -13.08
N LEU A 45 8.44 5.92 -12.38
CA LEU A 45 7.79 4.60 -12.45
C LEU A 45 6.34 4.69 -12.01
N LEU A 46 6.07 5.37 -10.89
CA LEU A 46 4.72 5.56 -10.37
C LEU A 46 3.84 6.39 -11.31
N ASP A 47 4.37 7.44 -11.94
CA ASP A 47 3.66 8.19 -12.98
C ASP A 47 3.25 7.29 -14.15
N ARG A 48 4.14 6.39 -14.57
CA ARG A 48 3.82 5.44 -15.64
C ARG A 48 2.75 4.43 -15.21
N LEU A 49 2.82 3.92 -14.00
CA LEU A 49 1.82 3.02 -13.44
C LEU A 49 0.45 3.70 -13.29
N GLU A 50 0.43 4.99 -12.99
CA GLU A 50 -0.81 5.78 -12.95
C GLU A 50 -1.44 5.91 -14.34
N VAL A 51 -0.65 6.24 -15.37
CA VAL A 51 -1.13 6.30 -16.76
C VAL A 51 -1.71 4.96 -17.21
N LEU A 52 -1.14 3.85 -16.74
CA LEU A 52 -1.62 2.49 -17.02
C LEU A 52 -2.82 2.08 -16.16
N GLY A 53 -3.22 2.90 -15.19
CA GLY A 53 -4.38 2.66 -14.33
C GLY A 53 -4.14 1.71 -13.16
N HIS A 54 -2.89 1.43 -12.82
CA HIS A 54 -2.55 0.51 -11.72
C HIS A 54 -2.50 1.19 -10.36
N VAL A 55 -2.15 2.46 -10.30
CA VAL A 55 -2.02 3.22 -9.04
C VAL A 55 -2.59 4.63 -9.21
N ARG A 56 -2.82 5.31 -8.11
CA ARG A 56 -2.98 6.77 -8.04
C ARG A 56 -1.74 7.32 -7.36
N HIS A 57 -1.00 8.15 -8.06
CA HIS A 57 0.27 8.69 -7.61
C HIS A 57 0.15 10.13 -7.16
N VAL A 58 0.65 10.43 -5.97
CA VAL A 58 0.73 11.79 -5.43
C VAL A 58 2.14 12.10 -5.00
N ARG A 59 2.74 13.14 -5.58
CA ARG A 59 4.02 13.64 -5.10
C ARG A 59 3.84 14.35 -3.77
N ASN A 60 4.59 13.92 -2.77
CA ASN A 60 4.62 14.48 -1.45
C ASN A 60 6.03 15.00 -1.17
N HIS A 61 6.14 16.26 -0.74
CA HIS A 61 7.45 16.88 -0.49
C HIS A 61 7.76 16.89 1.01
N ALA A 62 9.02 16.58 1.34
CA ALA A 62 9.51 16.74 2.70
C ALA A 62 9.61 18.25 3.03
N GLY A 63 9.00 18.65 4.13
CA GLY A 63 9.03 20.04 4.60
C GLY A 63 8.06 20.24 5.77
N GLY A 64 8.53 20.89 6.85
CA GLY A 64 7.73 21.17 8.03
C GLY A 64 7.97 20.21 9.20
N LYS A 65 7.26 20.46 10.32
CA LYS A 65 7.47 19.78 11.61
C LYS A 65 6.88 18.36 11.69
N LYS A 66 6.01 17.95 10.75
CA LYS A 66 5.39 16.62 10.76
C LYS A 66 6.21 15.65 9.91
N SER A 67 6.26 14.39 10.30
CA SER A 67 6.89 13.35 9.48
C SER A 67 6.22 13.26 8.11
N VAL A 68 6.98 12.86 7.10
CA VAL A 68 6.54 12.72 5.71
C VAL A 68 5.35 11.77 5.61
N GLN A 69 5.40 10.66 6.35
CA GLN A 69 4.33 9.66 6.41
C GLN A 69 3.03 10.23 7.00
N TRP A 70 3.10 10.94 8.12
CA TRP A 70 1.92 11.59 8.71
C TRP A 70 1.26 12.61 7.80
N ARG A 71 2.05 13.31 7.00
CA ARG A 71 1.51 14.27 6.01
C ARG A 71 0.79 13.56 4.88
N ALA A 72 1.35 12.48 4.38
CA ALA A 72 0.71 11.66 3.36
C ALA A 72 -0.62 11.08 3.87
N LEU A 73 -0.64 10.47 5.06
CA LEU A 73 -1.85 9.93 5.66
C LEU A 73 -2.92 11.00 5.94
N SER A 74 -2.50 12.19 6.37
CA SER A 74 -3.43 13.31 6.57
C SER A 74 -4.08 13.77 5.26
N LYS A 75 -3.35 13.76 4.15
CA LYS A 75 -3.89 14.04 2.81
C LYS A 75 -4.78 12.89 2.33
N ALA A 76 -4.33 11.65 2.53
CA ALA A 76 -5.05 10.46 2.11
C ALA A 76 -6.44 10.37 2.75
N LYS A 77 -6.60 10.79 4.00
CA LYS A 77 -7.90 10.81 4.70
C LYS A 77 -9.00 11.53 3.91
N ASN A 78 -8.65 12.59 3.19
CA ASN A 78 -9.59 13.39 2.41
C ASN A 78 -9.61 13.04 0.92
N HIS A 79 -8.80 12.07 0.49
CA HIS A 79 -8.72 11.66 -0.91
C HIS A 79 -9.99 10.91 -1.34
N PRO A 80 -10.53 11.14 -2.55
CA PRO A 80 -11.72 10.45 -3.04
C PRO A 80 -11.61 8.92 -2.96
N ALA A 81 -10.45 8.34 -3.31
CA ALA A 81 -10.22 6.90 -3.21
C ALA A 81 -10.46 6.33 -1.81
N THR A 82 -10.13 7.11 -0.77
CA THR A 82 -10.32 6.72 0.63
C THR A 82 -11.81 6.71 1.01
N ARG A 83 -12.57 7.66 0.48
CA ARG A 83 -14.02 7.73 0.73
C ARG A 83 -14.79 6.59 0.05
N ASP A 84 -14.29 6.15 -1.11
CA ASP A 84 -14.94 5.12 -1.92
C ASP A 84 -14.51 3.70 -1.54
N ALA A 85 -13.54 3.52 -0.64
CA ALA A 85 -13.03 2.23 -0.22
C ALA A 85 -13.92 1.60 0.87
N ASP A 86 -14.17 0.30 0.77
CA ASP A 86 -14.79 -0.50 1.83
C ASP A 86 -13.77 -0.83 2.93
N TRP A 87 -12.52 -1.10 2.51
CA TRP A 87 -11.40 -1.42 3.40
C TRP A 87 -10.16 -0.63 3.03
N ILE A 88 -9.42 -0.22 4.04
CA ILE A 88 -8.17 0.52 3.88
C ILE A 88 -7.05 -0.25 4.59
N TYR A 89 -5.95 -0.46 3.88
CA TYR A 89 -4.73 -1.06 4.40
C TYR A 89 -3.56 -0.09 4.21
N VAL A 90 -2.92 0.29 5.30
CA VAL A 90 -1.72 1.13 5.27
C VAL A 90 -0.52 0.23 5.49
N THR A 91 0.43 0.25 4.56
CA THR A 91 1.59 -0.64 4.56
C THR A 91 2.79 0.01 3.88
N ASP A 92 3.98 -0.47 4.18
CA ASP A 92 5.20 -0.10 3.48
C ASP A 92 5.45 -1.03 2.28
N VAL A 93 6.33 -0.63 1.35
CA VAL A 93 6.59 -1.38 0.11
C VAL A 93 7.37 -2.68 0.34
N ASP A 94 7.98 -2.84 1.48
CA ASP A 94 8.69 -4.05 1.92
C ASP A 94 7.83 -4.98 2.80
N GLU A 95 6.56 -4.65 2.98
CA GLU A 95 5.60 -5.44 3.73
C GLU A 95 4.63 -6.17 2.80
N PHE A 96 4.40 -7.45 3.07
CA PHE A 96 3.51 -8.32 2.29
C PHE A 96 2.44 -8.92 3.20
N LEU A 97 1.17 -8.62 2.93
CA LEU A 97 0.03 -9.16 3.67
C LEU A 97 -0.11 -10.66 3.40
N CYS A 98 0.20 -11.49 4.39
CA CYS A 98 0.10 -12.94 4.28
C CYS A 98 -1.19 -13.45 4.92
N ILE A 99 -2.07 -14.05 4.11
CA ILE A 99 -3.37 -14.58 4.52
C ILE A 99 -3.30 -16.10 4.54
N HIS A 100 -3.67 -16.72 5.66
CA HIS A 100 -3.53 -18.16 5.90
C HIS A 100 -4.86 -18.93 5.84
N VAL A 101 -5.96 -18.27 5.46
CA VAL A 101 -7.28 -18.90 5.27
C VAL A 101 -7.61 -19.01 3.79
N GLY A 102 -8.36 -20.03 3.40
CA GLY A 102 -8.80 -20.26 2.03
C GLY A 102 -7.63 -20.41 1.05
N GLN A 103 -7.69 -19.66 -0.04
CA GLN A 103 -6.63 -19.59 -1.06
C GLN A 103 -5.63 -18.46 -0.82
N GLY A 104 -5.73 -17.76 0.33
CA GLY A 104 -4.85 -16.65 0.67
C GLY A 104 -5.26 -15.31 0.10
N HIS A 105 -6.53 -15.16 -0.29
CA HIS A 105 -7.05 -13.89 -0.80
C HIS A 105 -7.78 -13.09 0.29
N ILE A 106 -7.88 -11.78 0.10
CA ILE A 106 -8.62 -10.90 1.00
C ILE A 106 -10.08 -11.33 1.11
N ALA A 107 -10.70 -11.81 0.04
CA ALA A 107 -12.06 -12.33 0.05
C ALA A 107 -12.22 -13.52 1.00
N ASP A 108 -11.23 -14.41 1.10
CA ASP A 108 -11.26 -15.55 2.03
C ASP A 108 -11.20 -15.07 3.47
N LEU A 109 -10.36 -14.07 3.75
CA LEU A 109 -10.28 -13.45 5.08
C LEU A 109 -11.60 -12.82 5.51
N MET A 110 -12.25 -12.08 4.60
CA MET A 110 -13.55 -11.45 4.84
C MET A 110 -14.64 -12.49 5.06
N ALA A 111 -14.65 -13.59 4.29
CA ALA A 111 -15.58 -14.68 4.45
C ALA A 111 -15.40 -15.43 5.79
N ALA A 112 -14.17 -15.56 6.25
CA ALA A 112 -13.84 -16.19 7.55
C ALA A 112 -14.24 -15.31 8.75
N CYS A 113 -14.34 -14.00 8.58
CA CYS A 113 -14.65 -13.04 9.63
C CYS A 113 -15.70 -12.01 9.17
N PRO A 114 -16.95 -12.44 8.89
CA PRO A 114 -17.96 -11.59 8.23
C PRO A 114 -18.37 -10.36 9.04
N ASP A 115 -18.25 -10.43 10.37
CA ASP A 115 -18.65 -9.33 11.27
C ASP A 115 -17.46 -8.44 11.65
N ALA A 116 -16.26 -8.68 11.08
CA ALA A 116 -15.08 -7.89 11.40
C ALA A 116 -15.21 -6.47 10.85
N THR A 117 -14.89 -5.48 11.67
CA THR A 117 -14.79 -4.06 11.30
C THR A 117 -13.33 -3.58 11.20
N GLY A 118 -12.38 -4.44 11.53
CA GLY A 118 -10.95 -4.18 11.47
C GLY A 118 -10.14 -5.42 11.79
N PHE A 119 -8.89 -5.45 11.32
CA PHE A 119 -7.95 -6.52 11.58
C PHE A 119 -6.67 -5.95 12.18
N ALA A 120 -6.18 -6.56 13.25
CA ALA A 120 -4.84 -6.32 13.76
C ALA A 120 -3.88 -7.29 13.06
N LEU A 121 -2.88 -6.76 12.37
CA LEU A 121 -1.92 -7.53 11.60
C LEU A 121 -0.57 -7.56 12.34
N PRO A 122 -0.18 -8.69 12.93
CA PRO A 122 1.12 -8.80 13.58
C PRO A 122 2.24 -8.85 12.55
N TRP A 123 3.34 -8.15 12.81
CA TRP A 123 4.54 -8.28 11.99
C TRP A 123 5.23 -9.63 12.24
N ARG A 124 5.64 -10.25 11.15
CA ARG A 124 6.59 -11.35 11.17
C ARG A 124 7.90 -10.87 10.56
N MET A 125 8.87 -10.61 11.44
CA MET A 125 10.18 -10.12 11.03
C MET A 125 11.03 -11.26 10.50
N PHE A 126 11.74 -11.01 9.40
CA PHE A 126 12.75 -11.89 8.83
C PHE A 126 14.10 -11.21 8.88
N GLY A 127 15.11 -11.96 9.31
CA GLY A 127 16.50 -11.53 9.34
C GLY A 127 17.36 -12.40 8.44
N SER A 128 18.62 -12.02 8.27
CA SER A 128 19.59 -12.77 7.47
C SER A 128 19.99 -14.13 8.08
N ALA A 129 19.57 -14.43 9.30
CA ALA A 129 19.90 -15.66 10.03
C ALA A 129 21.40 -16.01 10.06
N GLY A 130 22.26 -15.00 10.00
CA GLY A 130 23.72 -15.16 9.98
C GLY A 130 24.33 -15.50 8.61
N ILE A 131 23.56 -15.35 7.54
CA ILE A 131 24.03 -15.49 6.18
C ILE A 131 24.74 -14.22 5.76
#